data_7f618f41ba0eed2d63c21763732befa4
#
_entry.id   7f618f41ba0eed2d63c21763732befa4
#
_cell.length_a   1.000
_cell.length_b   1.000
_cell.length_c   1.000
_cell.angle_alpha   90.00
_cell.angle_beta   90.00
_cell.angle_gamma   90.00
#
_symmetry.space_group_name_H-M   'P 1'
#
loop_
_entity.id
_entity.type
_entity.pdbx_description
1 polymer ?
#
loop_
_entity_poly.entity_id
_entity_poly.type
_entity_poly.pdbx_seq_one_letter_code
_entity_poly.pdbx_strand_id
1 'polypeptide(L)'
;MVIKEAMRLHCPVPHVSRSLTQPATVEGVTLPVGTVCTINIINLHHNDLVWPDPWTFRPDRFHPDNMKDKDSYAFIPFSAGPR
;
A
#
# COMPACT_ATOMS: atom_id res chain seq x y z
N MET A 1 15.88 -1.75 7.95
CA MET A 1 14.89 -0.69 8.30
C MET A 1 15.08 0.57 7.47
N VAL A 2 16.31 1.02 7.26
CA VAL A 2 16.57 2.23 6.47
C VAL A 2 16.05 2.12 5.04
N ILE A 3 16.32 1.00 4.37
CA ILE A 3 15.87 0.79 2.99
C ILE A 3 14.34 0.78 2.90
N LYS A 4 13.68 0.13 3.83
CA LYS A 4 12.21 0.10 3.84
C LYS A 4 11.61 1.48 4.05
N GLU A 5 12.16 2.27 4.96
CA GLU A 5 11.67 3.62 5.19
C GLU A 5 11.91 4.53 3.97
N ALA A 6 13.04 4.37 3.30
CA ALA A 6 13.29 5.09 2.06
C ALA A 6 12.28 4.72 0.98
N MET A 7 11.93 3.44 0.85
CA MET A 7 10.92 3.01 -0.11
C MET A 7 9.51 3.45 0.27
N ARG A 8 9.22 3.58 1.56
CA ARG A 8 7.93 4.12 2.00
C ARG A 8 7.78 5.58 1.59
N LEU A 9 8.80 6.40 1.84
CA LEU A 9 8.76 7.83 1.53
C LEU A 9 8.87 8.11 0.04
N HIS A 10 9.72 7.35 -0.65
CA HIS A 10 9.99 7.51 -2.08
C HIS A 10 9.68 6.20 -2.79
N CYS A 11 8.39 5.94 -2.97
CA CYS A 11 7.92 4.65 -3.47
C CYS A 11 8.44 4.40 -4.89
N PRO A 12 9.18 3.28 -5.11
CA PRO A 12 9.70 2.97 -6.45
C PRO A 12 8.60 2.67 -7.46
N VAL A 13 7.47 2.11 -7.01
CA VAL A 13 6.29 1.88 -7.85
C VAL A 13 5.14 2.67 -7.25
N PRO A 14 4.88 3.91 -7.73
CA PRO A 14 3.92 4.81 -7.07
C PRO A 14 2.47 4.36 -7.18
N HIS A 15 2.13 3.60 -8.21
CA HIS A 15 0.77 3.09 -8.38
C HIS A 15 0.79 1.85 -9.26
N VAL A 16 -0.22 1.01 -9.12
CA VAL A 16 -0.42 -0.16 -9.98
C VAL A 16 -1.88 -0.20 -10.43
N SER A 17 -2.11 -0.67 -11.64
CA SER A 17 -3.45 -0.81 -12.20
C SER A 17 -3.68 -2.24 -12.66
N ARG A 18 -4.90 -2.70 -12.47
CA ARG A 18 -5.33 -4.04 -12.93
C ARG A 18 -6.72 -3.94 -13.53
N SER A 19 -6.93 -4.62 -14.64
CA SER A 19 -8.27 -4.78 -15.21
C SER A 19 -8.91 -6.03 -14.61
N LEU A 20 -10.16 -5.90 -14.22
CA LEU A 20 -10.88 -7.02 -13.61
C LEU A 20 -11.26 -8.03 -14.68
N THR A 21 -10.94 -9.30 -14.45
CA THR A 21 -11.35 -10.40 -15.29
C THR A 21 -12.63 -11.07 -14.79
N GLN A 22 -13.02 -10.73 -13.55
CA GLN A 22 -14.27 -11.19 -12.93
C GLN A 22 -14.87 -10.02 -12.16
N PRO A 23 -16.20 -9.98 -11.98
CA PRO A 23 -16.79 -8.95 -11.14
C PRO A 23 -16.25 -9.01 -9.72
N ALA A 24 -16.06 -7.86 -9.10
CA ALA A 24 -15.60 -7.77 -7.72
C ALA A 24 -16.50 -6.82 -6.94
N THR A 25 -16.76 -7.14 -5.67
CA THR A 25 -17.55 -6.29 -4.79
C THR A 25 -16.63 -5.70 -3.73
N VAL A 26 -16.60 -4.37 -3.65
CA VAL A 26 -15.82 -3.63 -2.67
C VAL A 26 -16.75 -2.68 -1.94
N GLU A 27 -16.84 -2.84 -0.60
CA GLU A 27 -17.67 -2.00 0.26
C GLU A 27 -19.10 -1.84 -0.27
N GLY A 28 -19.71 -2.96 -0.69
CA GLY A 28 -21.08 -2.97 -1.19
C GLY A 28 -21.27 -2.51 -2.63
N VAL A 29 -20.19 -2.08 -3.29
CA VAL A 29 -20.25 -1.68 -4.70
C VAL A 29 -19.69 -2.79 -5.57
N THR A 30 -20.49 -3.25 -6.54
CA THR A 30 -20.07 -4.30 -7.47
C THR A 30 -19.43 -3.67 -8.71
N LEU A 31 -18.19 -4.08 -8.98
CA LEU A 31 -17.44 -3.59 -10.13
C LEU A 31 -17.51 -4.62 -11.25
N PRO A 32 -17.94 -4.24 -12.45
CA PRO A 32 -18.07 -5.20 -13.57
C PRO A 32 -16.72 -5.60 -14.14
N VAL A 33 -16.74 -6.66 -14.94
CA VAL A 33 -15.58 -7.08 -15.72
C VAL A 33 -15.11 -5.94 -16.62
N GLY A 34 -13.80 -5.78 -16.74
CA GLY A 34 -13.21 -4.72 -17.54
C GLY A 34 -12.94 -3.42 -16.78
N THR A 35 -13.43 -3.32 -15.52
CA THR A 35 -13.11 -2.16 -14.69
C THR A 35 -11.61 -2.12 -14.42
N VAL A 36 -11.01 -0.95 -14.61
CA VAL A 36 -9.59 -0.74 -14.26
C VAL A 36 -9.52 -0.25 -12.83
N CYS A 37 -8.84 -1.01 -11.98
CA CYS A 37 -8.61 -0.64 -10.59
C CYS A 37 -7.18 -0.14 -10.44
N THR A 38 -7.02 1.08 -9.94
CA THR A 38 -5.71 1.67 -9.68
C THR A 38 -5.51 1.80 -8.18
N ILE A 39 -4.40 1.24 -7.69
CA ILE A 39 -4.00 1.37 -6.30
C ILE A 39 -2.89 2.41 -6.23
N ASN A 40 -3.14 3.48 -5.50
CA ASN A 40 -2.16 4.54 -5.32
C ASN A 40 -1.28 4.20 -4.11
N ILE A 41 -0.15 3.57 -4.38
CA ILE A 41 0.75 3.07 -3.34
C ILE A 41 1.40 4.23 -2.58
N ILE A 42 1.68 5.35 -3.27
CA ILE A 42 2.22 6.53 -2.59
C ILE A 42 1.28 7.00 -1.49
N ASN A 43 -0.02 7.13 -1.79
CA ASN A 43 -0.99 7.57 -0.79
C ASN A 43 -1.12 6.55 0.35
N LEU A 44 -1.05 5.27 0.04
CA LEU A 44 -1.07 4.22 1.06
C LEU A 44 0.10 4.37 2.03
N HIS A 45 1.31 4.60 1.50
CA HIS A 45 2.52 4.70 2.30
C HIS A 45 2.59 6.02 3.09
N HIS A 46 1.77 7.01 2.74
CA HIS A 46 1.73 8.30 3.42
C HIS A 46 0.41 8.54 4.14
N ASN A 47 -0.39 7.50 4.35
CA ASN A 47 -1.65 7.59 5.08
C ASN A 47 -1.35 7.76 6.57
N ASP A 48 -1.72 8.89 7.14
CA ASP A 48 -1.41 9.22 8.53
C ASP A 48 -2.19 8.38 9.54
N LEU A 49 -3.26 7.71 9.12
CA LEU A 49 -3.97 6.76 9.97
C LEU A 49 -3.16 5.49 10.23
N VAL A 50 -2.25 5.16 9.32
CA VAL A 50 -1.39 3.97 9.42
C VAL A 50 0.04 4.36 9.80
N TRP A 51 0.52 5.47 9.23
CA TRP A 51 1.90 5.93 9.37
C TRP A 51 1.90 7.31 10.02
N PRO A 52 1.95 7.41 11.38
CA PRO A 52 2.01 8.71 12.05
C PRO A 52 3.20 9.52 11.55
N ASP A 53 3.00 10.83 11.37
CA ASP A 53 4.02 11.72 10.80
C ASP A 53 4.59 11.15 9.50
N PRO A 54 3.76 10.94 8.47
CA PRO A 54 4.16 10.13 7.31
C PRO A 54 5.32 10.71 6.52
N TRP A 55 5.56 12.01 6.60
CA TRP A 55 6.63 12.67 5.83
C TRP A 55 7.96 12.73 6.58
N THR A 56 8.00 12.24 7.82
CA THR A 56 9.22 12.20 8.63
C THR A 56 9.95 10.88 8.38
N PHE A 57 11.26 10.95 8.09
CA PHE A 57 12.08 9.76 7.91
C PHE A 57 12.38 9.14 9.27
N ARG A 58 11.80 7.99 9.53
CA ARG A 58 11.94 7.27 10.80
C ARG A 58 12.08 5.77 10.54
N PRO A 59 13.29 5.27 10.34
CA PRO A 59 13.52 3.84 10.05
C PRO A 59 13.00 2.89 11.11
N ASP A 60 12.92 3.32 12.37
CA ASP A 60 12.43 2.50 13.47
C ASP A 60 10.95 2.11 13.34
N ARG A 61 10.21 2.74 12.41
CA ARG A 61 8.84 2.31 12.10
C ARG A 61 8.78 0.84 11.70
N PHE A 62 9.84 0.32 11.09
CA PHE A 62 9.91 -1.06 10.59
C PHE A 62 10.51 -2.02 11.60
N HIS A 63 10.74 -1.57 12.82
CA HIS A 63 11.09 -2.48 13.90
C HIS A 63 9.94 -3.47 14.12
N PRO A 64 10.23 -4.78 14.34
CA PRO A 64 9.16 -5.77 14.50
C PRO A 64 8.09 -5.40 15.51
N ASP A 65 8.48 -4.76 16.63
CA ASP A 65 7.52 -4.37 17.66
C ASP A 65 6.55 -3.30 17.17
N ASN A 66 6.98 -2.46 16.22
CA ASN A 66 6.15 -1.39 15.67
C ASN A 66 5.29 -1.86 14.50
N MET A 67 5.61 -3.00 13.90
CA MET A 67 4.90 -3.50 12.72
C MET A 67 3.87 -4.59 13.04
N LYS A 68 3.90 -5.16 14.24
CA LYS A 68 3.07 -6.33 14.55
C LYS A 68 1.57 -6.07 14.47
N ASP A 69 1.14 -4.83 14.71
CA ASP A 69 -0.28 -4.46 14.67
C ASP A 69 -0.70 -3.89 13.32
N LYS A 70 0.22 -3.77 12.35
CA LYS A 70 -0.10 -3.21 11.05
C LYS A 70 -0.51 -4.30 10.08
N ASP A 71 -1.45 -3.95 9.19
CA ASP A 71 -1.85 -4.84 8.11
C ASP A 71 -0.64 -5.13 7.21
N SER A 72 -0.50 -6.38 6.76
CA SER A 72 0.62 -6.78 5.90
C SER A 72 0.64 -6.01 4.57
N TYR A 73 -0.51 -5.52 4.12
CA TYR A 73 -0.60 -4.73 2.89
C TYR A 73 -0.43 -3.23 3.12
N ALA A 74 -0.09 -2.79 4.32
CA ALA A 74 0.19 -1.38 4.58
C ALA A 74 1.49 -0.90 3.95
N PHE A 75 2.40 -1.81 3.64
CA PHE A 75 3.67 -1.52 2.99
C PHE A 75 3.87 -2.49 1.82
N ILE A 76 3.66 -2.00 0.60
CA ILE A 76 3.74 -2.81 -0.62
C ILE A 76 4.51 -2.08 -1.72
N PRO A 77 5.84 -1.84 -1.51
CA PRO A 77 6.62 -1.00 -2.42
C PRO A 77 6.71 -1.54 -3.85
N PHE A 78 6.48 -2.83 -4.05
CA PHE A 78 6.50 -3.48 -5.37
C PHE A 78 5.20 -4.20 -5.67
N SER A 79 4.07 -3.70 -5.11
CA SER A 79 2.78 -4.37 -5.22
C SER A 79 2.72 -5.64 -4.36
N ALA A 80 1.61 -6.35 -4.42
CA ALA A 80 1.37 -7.55 -3.61
C ALA A 80 0.27 -8.39 -4.26
N GLY A 81 0.09 -9.60 -3.75
CA GLY A 81 -0.95 -10.53 -4.20
C GLY A 81 -0.48 -11.43 -5.33
N PRO A 82 -1.31 -12.42 -5.70
CA PRO A 82 -1.00 -13.32 -6.81
C PRO A 82 -1.10 -12.59 -8.14
N ARG A 83 -0.38 -13.08 -9.12
CA ARG A 83 -0.43 -12.56 -10.49
C ARG A 83 -1.08 -13.55 -11.43
#